data_361d3338c2b7579350e8bb2c4d8ba515
#
_entry.id   361d3338c2b7579350e8bb2c4d8ba515
#
_cell.length_a   1.000
_cell.length_b   1.000
_cell.length_c   1.000
_cell.angle_alpha   90.00
_cell.angle_beta   90.00
_cell.angle_gamma   90.00
#
_symmetry.space_group_name_H-M   'P 1'
#
loop_
_entity.id
_entity.type
_entity.pdbx_description
1 polymer ?
#
loop_
_entity_poly.entity_id
_entity_poly.type
_entity_poly.pdbx_seq_one_letter_code
_entity_poly.pdbx_strand_id
1 'polypeptide(L)'
;MRAAGRKDWFMDINRRGFLFLAVGGLLLNGCGRKSARPALPRGSRVLALGDSLTAGFGASAGGDYPRRLAGITGWQVINGGVSGDTSAQALARLPGLLKPKPDLALVCIGGNDFLRRIGEDETRANIGRILQTLQTASVSAVLVAEPHFTIGALVGSLSDHPLYGDLAETYRVPLLDGAWSEILGRRELRSDQIHANDEGYRLFAEKAADFLRRQGFFRP
;
A
#
# COMPACT_ATOMS: atom_id res chain seq x y z
N MET A 1 -25.87 -16.40 -84.93
CA MET A 1 -26.77 -17.55 -85.12
C MET A 1 -26.97 -18.26 -83.79
N ARG A 2 -28.25 -18.40 -83.39
CA ARG A 2 -28.82 -19.32 -82.39
C ARG A 2 -28.32 -19.16 -80.94
N ALA A 3 -29.10 -18.61 -79.97
CA ALA A 3 -30.45 -18.89 -79.46
C ALA A 3 -30.51 -20.05 -78.49
N ALA A 4 -31.11 -19.72 -77.33
CA ALA A 4 -31.84 -20.59 -76.39
C ALA A 4 -30.98 -21.28 -75.32
N GLY A 5 -31.37 -21.41 -74.11
CA GLY A 5 -32.71 -21.35 -73.57
C GLY A 5 -32.71 -21.30 -72.04
N ARG A 6 -33.72 -20.65 -71.58
CA ARG A 6 -34.18 -20.49 -70.23
C ARG A 6 -34.69 -21.85 -69.69
N LYS A 7 -34.34 -22.22 -68.47
CA LYS A 7 -35.13 -23.21 -67.72
C LYS A 7 -35.33 -22.72 -66.30
N ASP A 8 -36.56 -22.31 -66.09
CA ASP A 8 -37.16 -22.03 -64.77
C ASP A 8 -37.27 -23.35 -63.98
N TRP A 9 -36.82 -23.34 -62.75
CA TRP A 9 -37.20 -24.37 -61.81
C TRP A 9 -37.79 -23.70 -60.59
N PHE A 10 -39.12 -23.66 -60.57
CA PHE A 10 -39.93 -23.49 -59.37
C PHE A 10 -39.83 -24.80 -58.61
N MET A 11 -39.48 -24.76 -57.37
CA MET A 11 -39.82 -25.82 -56.42
C MET A 11 -40.05 -25.28 -55.02
N ASP A 12 -41.30 -25.33 -54.70
CA ASP A 12 -41.98 -25.63 -53.46
C ASP A 12 -41.38 -25.12 -52.12
N ILE A 13 -42.12 -24.20 -51.56
CA ILE A 13 -42.08 -23.77 -50.18
C ILE A 13 -42.79 -24.83 -49.32
N ASN A 14 -42.05 -25.66 -48.65
CA ASN A 14 -42.60 -26.53 -47.60
C ASN A 14 -42.59 -25.82 -46.26
N ARG A 15 -43.78 -25.44 -45.80
CA ARG A 15 -44.11 -25.01 -44.47
C ARG A 15 -43.82 -26.13 -43.47
N ARG A 16 -42.78 -26.03 -42.69
CA ARG A 16 -42.70 -26.72 -41.38
C ARG A 16 -41.66 -26.03 -40.48
N GLY A 17 -42.17 -25.37 -39.44
CA GLY A 17 -41.57 -25.37 -38.11
C GLY A 17 -40.31 -24.55 -37.89
N PHE A 18 -40.41 -23.22 -37.81
CA PHE A 18 -39.41 -22.41 -37.12
C PHE A 18 -39.72 -22.47 -35.60
N LEU A 19 -39.06 -23.42 -34.90
CA LEU A 19 -38.93 -23.37 -33.48
C LEU A 19 -37.85 -22.36 -33.13
N PHE A 20 -38.25 -21.17 -32.70
CA PHE A 20 -37.37 -20.19 -32.08
C PHE A 20 -36.96 -20.72 -30.69
N LEU A 21 -35.77 -21.32 -30.58
CA LEU A 21 -35.10 -21.47 -29.31
C LEU A 21 -34.58 -20.11 -28.90
N ALA A 22 -35.31 -19.40 -28.06
CA ALA A 22 -34.82 -18.24 -27.34
C ALA A 22 -33.79 -18.74 -26.29
N VAL A 23 -32.53 -18.75 -26.67
CA VAL A 23 -31.43 -18.90 -25.71
C VAL A 23 -31.35 -17.60 -24.94
N GLY A 24 -31.99 -17.58 -23.78
CA GLY A 24 -31.87 -16.51 -22.79
C GLY A 24 -30.43 -16.44 -22.31
N GLY A 25 -29.68 -15.47 -22.85
CA GLY A 25 -28.37 -15.11 -22.32
C GLY A 25 -28.52 -14.57 -20.92
N LEU A 26 -28.30 -15.39 -19.88
CA LEU A 26 -28.01 -14.92 -18.56
C LEU A 26 -26.69 -14.13 -18.62
N LEU A 27 -26.80 -12.82 -18.74
CA LEU A 27 -25.72 -11.90 -18.41
C LEU A 27 -25.48 -12.04 -16.90
N LEU A 28 -24.58 -12.97 -16.53
CA LEU A 28 -23.97 -12.97 -15.23
C LEU A 28 -23.14 -11.68 -15.13
N ASN A 29 -23.78 -10.61 -14.65
CA ASN A 29 -23.07 -9.47 -14.08
C ASN A 29 -22.25 -9.99 -12.89
N GLY A 30 -21.09 -10.55 -13.18
CA GLY A 30 -20.06 -10.82 -12.22
C GLY A 30 -19.55 -9.48 -11.71
N CYS A 31 -20.26 -8.89 -10.73
CA CYS A 31 -19.63 -7.94 -9.83
C CYS A 31 -18.40 -8.65 -9.28
N GLY A 32 -17.23 -8.29 -9.82
CA GLY A 32 -15.94 -8.75 -9.33
C GLY A 32 -15.83 -8.38 -7.86
N ARG A 33 -16.30 -9.26 -6.97
CA ARG A 33 -15.90 -9.22 -5.57
C ARG A 33 -14.39 -9.32 -5.62
N LYS A 34 -13.68 -8.19 -5.40
CA LYS A 34 -12.28 -8.24 -5.02
C LYS A 34 -12.22 -9.30 -3.95
N SER A 35 -11.54 -10.42 -4.21
CA SER A 35 -11.43 -11.49 -3.24
C SER A 35 -10.91 -10.86 -1.95
N ALA A 36 -11.74 -10.88 -0.92
CA ALA A 36 -11.38 -10.23 0.33
C ALA A 36 -10.14 -10.96 0.85
N ARG A 37 -9.02 -10.24 0.94
CA ARG A 37 -7.81 -10.79 1.56
C ARG A 37 -8.17 -11.29 2.96
N PRO A 38 -7.79 -12.51 3.34
CA PRO A 38 -8.03 -12.97 4.71
C PRO A 38 -7.27 -12.06 5.68
N ALA A 39 -7.94 -11.63 6.73
CA ALA A 39 -7.30 -10.85 7.78
C ALA A 39 -6.21 -11.70 8.46
N LEU A 40 -5.12 -11.04 8.82
CA LEU A 40 -4.03 -11.67 9.53
C LEU A 40 -4.48 -12.03 10.96
N PRO A 41 -4.25 -13.27 11.41
CA PRO A 41 -4.60 -13.68 12.77
C PRO A 41 -3.71 -13.00 13.81
N ARG A 42 -4.14 -13.04 15.07
CA ARG A 42 -3.27 -12.65 16.20
C ARG A 42 -1.99 -13.50 16.18
N GLY A 43 -0.87 -12.87 16.52
CA GLY A 43 0.45 -13.53 16.47
C GLY A 43 1.12 -13.52 15.10
N SER A 44 0.47 -13.03 14.04
CA SER A 44 1.11 -12.81 12.74
C SER A 44 2.34 -11.90 12.86
N ARG A 45 3.35 -12.16 12.04
CA ARG A 45 4.57 -11.37 12.04
C ARG A 45 4.44 -10.20 11.07
N VAL A 46 4.67 -8.99 11.57
CA VAL A 46 4.60 -7.76 10.78
C VAL A 46 5.93 -7.03 10.89
N LEU A 47 6.52 -6.68 9.77
CA LEU A 47 7.72 -5.86 9.71
C LEU A 47 7.30 -4.39 9.60
N ALA A 48 7.76 -3.54 10.50
CA ALA A 48 7.77 -2.10 10.34
C ALA A 48 9.16 -1.70 9.85
N LEU A 49 9.32 -1.50 8.54
CA LEU A 49 10.56 -1.06 7.91
C LEU A 49 10.56 0.46 7.80
N GLY A 50 11.60 1.12 8.28
CA GLY A 50 11.65 2.57 8.18
C GLY A 50 12.89 3.20 8.80
N ASP A 51 12.80 4.49 9.03
CA ASP A 51 13.84 5.32 9.61
C ASP A 51 13.56 5.69 11.10
N SER A 52 13.82 6.94 11.49
CA SER A 52 13.59 7.43 12.85
C SER A 52 12.13 7.44 13.27
N LEU A 53 11.20 7.70 12.34
CA LEU A 53 9.76 7.66 12.63
C LEU A 53 9.30 6.23 12.96
N THR A 54 9.94 5.24 12.37
CA THR A 54 9.67 3.82 12.69
C THR A 54 10.42 3.38 13.94
N ALA A 55 11.68 3.81 14.11
CA ALA A 55 12.47 3.52 15.29
C ALA A 55 11.83 4.06 16.58
N GLY A 56 11.04 5.14 16.47
CA GLY A 56 10.40 5.77 17.61
C GLY A 56 11.25 6.88 18.24
N PHE A 57 12.07 7.58 17.42
CA PHE A 57 12.87 8.70 17.92
C PHE A 57 11.97 9.78 18.52
N GLY A 58 12.31 10.26 19.72
CA GLY A 58 11.51 11.26 20.45
C GLY A 58 10.40 10.68 21.34
N ALA A 59 10.15 9.37 21.27
CA ALA A 59 9.26 8.69 22.20
C ALA A 59 10.00 8.20 23.45
N SER A 60 9.25 8.02 24.54
CA SER A 60 9.72 7.28 25.71
C SER A 60 9.95 5.80 25.39
N ALA A 61 10.64 5.08 26.27
CA ALA A 61 10.91 3.65 26.08
C ALA A 61 9.60 2.86 25.86
N GLY A 62 9.45 2.24 24.69
CA GLY A 62 8.26 1.49 24.30
C GLY A 62 7.10 2.34 23.79
N GLY A 63 7.31 3.64 23.58
CA GLY A 63 6.36 4.59 23.02
C GLY A 63 6.30 4.58 21.49
N ASP A 64 7.16 3.83 20.80
CA ASP A 64 7.16 3.71 19.35
C ASP A 64 5.87 3.12 18.78
N TYR A 65 5.51 3.51 17.54
CA TYR A 65 4.27 3.04 16.93
C TYR A 65 4.26 1.53 16.64
N PRO A 66 5.37 0.86 16.26
CA PRO A 66 5.37 -0.59 16.06
C PRO A 66 4.91 -1.35 17.30
N ARG A 67 5.42 -0.96 18.49
CA ARG A 67 5.02 -1.59 19.75
C ARG A 67 3.55 -1.30 20.11
N ARG A 68 3.09 -0.08 19.89
CA ARG A 68 1.68 0.29 20.10
C ARG A 68 0.75 -0.46 19.15
N LEU A 69 1.14 -0.59 17.89
CA LEU A 69 0.40 -1.34 16.88
C LEU A 69 0.31 -2.83 17.28
N ALA A 70 1.40 -3.42 17.80
CA ALA A 70 1.39 -4.78 18.34
C ALA A 70 0.35 -4.94 19.47
N GLY A 71 0.26 -3.96 20.37
CA GLY A 71 -0.75 -3.94 21.44
C GLY A 71 -2.18 -3.89 20.91
N ILE A 72 -2.45 -3.09 19.88
CA ILE A 72 -3.79 -2.95 19.27
C ILE A 72 -4.21 -4.21 18.52
N THR A 73 -3.29 -4.77 17.72
CA THR A 73 -3.61 -5.86 16.78
C THR A 73 -3.39 -7.25 17.34
N GLY A 74 -2.54 -7.36 18.37
CA GLY A 74 -2.05 -8.65 18.87
C GLY A 74 -1.03 -9.32 17.95
N TRP A 75 -0.46 -8.60 16.99
CA TRP A 75 0.59 -9.08 16.10
C TRP A 75 1.97 -9.02 16.77
N GLN A 76 2.92 -9.79 16.23
CA GLN A 76 4.33 -9.68 16.54
C GLN A 76 4.95 -8.65 15.57
N VAL A 77 4.99 -7.38 15.99
CA VAL A 77 5.52 -6.32 15.13
C VAL A 77 7.03 -6.19 15.37
N ILE A 78 7.81 -6.46 14.33
CA ILE A 78 9.25 -6.30 14.30
C ILE A 78 9.55 -4.84 13.97
N ASN A 79 10.11 -4.10 14.92
CA ASN A 79 10.58 -2.74 14.66
C ASN A 79 11.90 -2.82 13.88
N GLY A 80 11.81 -2.55 12.58
CA GLY A 80 12.92 -2.48 11.65
C GLY A 80 13.31 -1.03 11.32
N GLY A 81 12.99 -0.08 12.18
CA GLY A 81 13.39 1.32 12.04
C GLY A 81 14.84 1.53 12.44
N VAL A 82 15.56 2.37 11.69
CA VAL A 82 16.91 2.85 12.04
C VAL A 82 16.96 4.35 11.81
N SER A 83 17.21 5.10 12.88
CA SER A 83 17.24 6.57 12.81
C SER A 83 18.30 7.04 11.82
N GLY A 84 17.88 7.92 10.91
CA GLY A 84 18.75 8.48 9.88
C GLY A 84 18.88 7.63 8.61
N ASP A 85 18.28 6.44 8.53
CA ASP A 85 18.34 5.63 7.32
C ASP A 85 17.73 6.35 6.11
N THR A 86 18.42 6.24 4.99
CA THR A 86 17.91 6.55 3.66
C THR A 86 17.22 5.32 3.06
N SER A 87 16.50 5.53 1.95
CA SER A 87 15.89 4.46 1.19
C SER A 87 16.90 3.38 0.75
N ALA A 88 18.12 3.78 0.37
CA ALA A 88 19.21 2.87 0.02
C ALA A 88 19.67 2.01 1.21
N GLN A 89 19.80 2.61 2.40
CA GLN A 89 20.20 1.91 3.61
C GLN A 89 19.13 0.92 4.08
N ALA A 90 17.86 1.32 4.04
CA ALA A 90 16.73 0.43 4.33
C ALA A 90 16.67 -0.76 3.36
N LEU A 91 16.89 -0.52 2.06
CA LEU A 91 16.97 -1.57 1.03
C LEU A 91 18.11 -2.56 1.32
N ALA A 92 19.29 -2.06 1.69
CA ALA A 92 20.46 -2.90 1.95
C ALA A 92 20.25 -3.89 3.10
N ARG A 93 19.49 -3.50 4.15
CA ARG A 93 19.24 -4.38 5.32
C ARG A 93 17.96 -5.21 5.22
N LEU A 94 17.12 -4.97 4.20
CA LEU A 94 15.86 -5.69 4.00
C LEU A 94 16.01 -7.22 3.96
N PRO A 95 17.02 -7.82 3.26
CA PRO A 95 17.19 -9.28 3.26
C PRO A 95 17.34 -9.89 4.65
N GLY A 96 18.02 -9.19 5.56
CA GLY A 96 18.14 -9.61 6.96
C GLY A 96 16.82 -9.58 7.72
N LEU A 97 16.01 -8.56 7.46
CA LEU A 97 14.70 -8.34 8.09
C LEU A 97 13.61 -9.30 7.56
N LEU A 98 13.84 -9.92 6.40
CA LEU A 98 12.93 -10.93 5.85
C LEU A 98 13.17 -12.35 6.39
N LYS A 99 14.28 -12.62 7.08
CA LYS A 99 14.56 -13.95 7.66
C LYS A 99 13.45 -14.48 8.58
N PRO A 100 12.80 -13.65 9.42
CA PRO A 100 11.67 -14.08 10.24
C PRO A 100 10.39 -14.41 9.44
N LYS A 101 10.38 -14.21 8.11
CA LYS A 101 9.25 -14.43 7.21
C LYS A 101 7.98 -13.64 7.66
N PRO A 102 8.01 -12.32 7.62
CA PRO A 102 6.83 -11.53 7.96
C PRO A 102 5.69 -11.76 6.97
N ASP A 103 4.44 -11.68 7.45
CA ASP A 103 3.21 -11.79 6.65
C ASP A 103 2.86 -10.46 5.98
N LEU A 104 3.28 -9.36 6.60
CA LEU A 104 3.03 -7.98 6.17
C LEU A 104 4.25 -7.11 6.48
N ALA A 105 4.52 -6.14 5.62
CA ALA A 105 5.48 -5.06 5.88
C ALA A 105 4.77 -3.69 5.76
N LEU A 106 4.99 -2.84 6.75
CA LEU A 106 4.72 -1.40 6.68
C LEU A 106 6.04 -0.74 6.26
N VAL A 107 6.07 -0.05 5.13
CA VAL A 107 7.26 0.59 4.57
C VAL A 107 7.12 2.10 4.73
N CYS A 108 7.88 2.69 5.65
CA CYS A 108 7.88 4.11 5.99
C CYS A 108 9.33 4.60 5.89
N ILE A 109 9.73 5.09 4.73
CA ILE A 109 11.14 5.43 4.41
C ILE A 109 11.19 6.45 3.27
N GLY A 110 12.18 7.32 3.30
CA GLY A 110 12.47 8.31 2.25
C GLY A 110 12.60 9.73 2.77
N GLY A 111 12.14 10.02 3.98
CA GLY A 111 12.26 11.35 4.58
C GLY A 111 13.70 11.84 4.65
N ASN A 112 14.65 10.97 5.03
CA ASN A 112 16.06 11.31 5.06
C ASN A 112 16.68 11.54 3.69
N ASP A 113 16.15 10.90 2.65
CA ASP A 113 16.59 11.14 1.27
C ASP A 113 16.31 12.61 0.89
N PHE A 114 15.09 13.09 1.16
CA PHE A 114 14.71 14.48 0.89
C PHE A 114 15.48 15.47 1.76
N LEU A 115 15.64 15.21 3.05
CA LEU A 115 16.42 16.05 3.97
C LEU A 115 17.87 16.18 3.53
N ARG A 116 18.45 15.11 2.98
CA ARG A 116 19.83 15.09 2.46
C ARG A 116 19.94 15.48 0.98
N ARG A 117 18.82 15.87 0.35
CA ARG A 117 18.75 16.25 -1.07
C ARG A 117 19.22 15.14 -2.01
N ILE A 118 19.00 13.89 -1.67
CA ILE A 118 19.16 12.76 -2.57
C ILE A 118 18.09 12.90 -3.67
N GLY A 119 18.47 12.60 -4.91
CA GLY A 119 17.58 12.75 -6.06
C GLY A 119 16.30 11.92 -5.92
N GLU A 120 15.16 12.49 -6.32
CA GLU A 120 13.86 11.80 -6.25
C GLU A 120 13.87 10.47 -7.02
N ASP A 121 14.53 10.44 -8.19
CA ASP A 121 14.61 9.21 -8.99
C ASP A 121 15.34 8.09 -8.26
N GLU A 122 16.39 8.40 -7.50
CA GLU A 122 17.12 7.43 -6.69
C GLU A 122 16.25 6.93 -5.54
N THR A 123 15.60 7.84 -4.82
CA THR A 123 14.66 7.50 -3.74
C THR A 123 13.53 6.61 -4.27
N ARG A 124 12.95 6.99 -5.40
CA ARG A 124 11.90 6.24 -6.10
C ARG A 124 12.37 4.83 -6.47
N ALA A 125 13.56 4.72 -7.05
CA ALA A 125 14.14 3.43 -7.44
C ALA A 125 14.38 2.53 -6.24
N ASN A 126 14.89 3.07 -5.13
CA ASN A 126 15.18 2.29 -3.93
C ASN A 126 13.90 1.80 -3.25
N ILE A 127 12.89 2.66 -3.05
CA ILE A 127 11.59 2.27 -2.48
C ILE A 127 10.90 1.26 -3.40
N GLY A 128 10.96 1.48 -4.71
CA GLY A 128 10.44 0.53 -5.70
C GLY A 128 11.05 -0.86 -5.56
N ARG A 129 12.39 -0.93 -5.40
CA ARG A 129 13.10 -2.20 -5.16
C ARG A 129 12.71 -2.86 -3.85
N ILE A 130 12.47 -2.08 -2.78
CA ILE A 130 11.94 -2.59 -1.51
C ILE A 130 10.60 -3.27 -1.76
N LEU A 131 9.66 -2.58 -2.40
CA LEU A 131 8.33 -3.11 -2.68
C LEU A 131 8.38 -4.37 -3.57
N GLN A 132 9.22 -4.37 -4.60
CA GLN A 132 9.44 -5.51 -5.48
C GLN A 132 10.04 -6.71 -4.73
N THR A 133 11.00 -6.46 -3.82
CA THR A 133 11.62 -7.51 -2.99
C THR A 133 10.58 -8.15 -2.07
N LEU A 134 9.71 -7.35 -1.45
CA LEU A 134 8.60 -7.84 -0.63
C LEU A 134 7.62 -8.69 -1.44
N GLN A 135 7.23 -8.23 -2.63
CA GLN A 135 6.36 -8.99 -3.53
C GLN A 135 6.99 -10.34 -3.93
N THR A 136 8.27 -10.34 -4.29
CA THR A 136 9.01 -11.57 -4.63
C THR A 136 9.08 -12.54 -3.46
N ALA A 137 9.20 -12.01 -2.24
CA ALA A 137 9.18 -12.81 -1.00
C ALA A 137 7.75 -13.23 -0.58
N SER A 138 6.72 -12.88 -1.35
CA SER A 138 5.30 -13.10 -1.01
C SER A 138 4.86 -12.43 0.29
N VAL A 139 5.52 -11.34 0.68
CA VAL A 139 5.17 -10.49 1.82
C VAL A 139 4.23 -9.40 1.33
N SER A 140 3.07 -9.28 1.95
CA SER A 140 2.17 -8.15 1.69
C SER A 140 2.83 -6.85 2.10
N ALA A 141 2.63 -5.77 1.34
CA ALA A 141 3.18 -4.47 1.67
C ALA A 141 2.08 -3.42 1.82
N VAL A 142 2.28 -2.50 2.75
CA VAL A 142 1.60 -1.22 2.86
C VAL A 142 2.67 -0.14 2.83
N LEU A 143 2.53 0.80 1.92
CA LEU A 143 3.40 1.97 1.88
C LEU A 143 2.82 3.04 2.82
N VAL A 144 3.68 3.67 3.60
CA VAL A 144 3.34 4.78 4.50
C VAL A 144 4.02 6.02 3.96
N ALA A 145 3.23 7.03 3.66
CA ALA A 145 3.77 8.28 3.15
C ALA A 145 4.45 9.08 4.26
N GLU A 146 5.56 9.72 3.93
CA GLU A 146 6.26 10.65 4.80
C GLU A 146 6.08 12.09 4.29
N PRO A 147 6.10 13.06 5.20
CA PRO A 147 5.94 14.45 4.85
C PRO A 147 7.04 14.96 3.93
N HIS A 148 6.65 15.84 3.01
CA HIS A 148 7.60 16.62 2.22
C HIS A 148 8.09 17.82 3.05
N PHE A 149 9.20 17.64 3.74
CA PHE A 149 9.82 18.69 4.55
C PHE A 149 10.45 19.75 3.64
N THR A 150 9.69 20.80 3.32
CA THR A 150 10.18 21.99 2.61
C THR A 150 10.28 23.17 3.58
N ILE A 151 11.03 24.20 3.19
CA ILE A 151 11.11 25.45 3.98
C ILE A 151 9.70 26.06 4.15
N GLY A 152 8.82 25.95 3.14
CA GLY A 152 7.42 26.39 3.21
C GLY A 152 6.56 25.58 4.16
N ALA A 153 6.88 24.32 4.38
CA ALA A 153 6.17 23.44 5.31
C ALA A 153 6.39 23.82 6.79
N LEU A 154 7.43 24.58 7.10
CA LEU A 154 7.67 25.10 8.46
C LEU A 154 6.67 26.19 8.87
N VAL A 155 5.98 26.81 7.90
CA VAL A 155 5.04 27.94 8.12
C VAL A 155 3.61 27.60 7.68
N GLY A 156 3.38 26.45 7.04
CA GLY A 156 2.09 26.02 6.49
C GLY A 156 1.70 24.59 6.90
N SER A 157 0.70 24.05 6.24
CA SER A 157 0.33 22.66 6.42
C SER A 157 1.36 21.73 5.78
N LEU A 158 1.84 20.74 6.52
CA LEU A 158 2.63 19.63 5.98
C LEU A 158 1.74 18.79 5.05
N SER A 159 2.31 18.38 3.92
CA SER A 159 1.69 17.42 3.02
C SER A 159 2.68 16.28 2.73
N ASP A 160 2.16 15.14 2.35
CA ASP A 160 2.99 14.01 1.94
C ASP A 160 3.72 14.31 0.63
N HIS A 161 4.88 13.68 0.45
CA HIS A 161 5.59 13.78 -0.82
C HIS A 161 4.82 13.00 -1.91
N PRO A 162 4.56 13.60 -3.09
CA PRO A 162 3.76 12.96 -4.15
C PRO A 162 4.29 11.59 -4.62
N LEU A 163 5.60 11.38 -4.54
CA LEU A 163 6.29 10.14 -4.88
C LEU A 163 5.60 8.88 -4.31
N TYR A 164 5.05 8.97 -3.10
CA TYR A 164 4.42 7.81 -2.44
C TYR A 164 3.12 7.40 -3.15
N GLY A 165 2.35 8.35 -3.65
CA GLY A 165 1.15 8.08 -4.46
C GLY A 165 1.49 7.32 -5.74
N ASP A 166 2.49 7.81 -6.48
CA ASP A 166 2.95 7.19 -7.72
C ASP A 166 3.47 5.76 -7.50
N LEU A 167 4.24 5.56 -6.43
CA LEU A 167 4.76 4.24 -6.06
C LEU A 167 3.65 3.27 -5.67
N ALA A 168 2.68 3.74 -4.87
CA ALA A 168 1.56 2.91 -4.44
C ALA A 168 0.72 2.44 -5.65
N GLU A 169 0.49 3.31 -6.63
CA GLU A 169 -0.20 2.97 -7.87
C GLU A 169 0.63 1.99 -8.72
N THR A 170 1.91 2.30 -8.96
CA THR A 170 2.82 1.49 -9.77
C THR A 170 2.94 0.06 -9.24
N TYR A 171 3.14 -0.09 -7.93
CA TYR A 171 3.31 -1.40 -7.28
C TYR A 171 2.02 -2.02 -6.77
N ARG A 172 0.88 -1.32 -6.94
CA ARG A 172 -0.46 -1.77 -6.51
C ARG A 172 -0.52 -2.16 -5.04
N VAL A 173 0.10 -1.35 -4.20
CA VAL A 173 0.10 -1.52 -2.74
C VAL A 173 -0.79 -0.46 -2.09
N PRO A 174 -1.47 -0.79 -0.99
CA PRO A 174 -2.20 0.22 -0.21
C PRO A 174 -1.25 1.31 0.29
N LEU A 175 -1.72 2.56 0.27
CA LEU A 175 -1.00 3.73 0.78
C LEU A 175 -1.70 4.27 2.03
N LEU A 176 -0.98 4.32 3.14
CA LEU A 176 -1.37 5.11 4.30
C LEU A 176 -0.80 6.52 4.11
N ASP A 177 -1.63 7.40 3.61
CA ASP A 177 -1.33 8.81 3.35
C ASP A 177 -1.85 9.73 4.47
N GLY A 178 -1.33 10.94 4.53
CA GLY A 178 -1.76 12.01 5.44
C GLY A 178 -1.46 11.76 6.93
N ALA A 179 -1.14 10.54 7.34
CA ALA A 179 -1.05 10.20 8.76
C ALA A 179 0.11 10.94 9.46
N TRP A 180 1.30 10.90 8.90
CA TRP A 180 2.45 11.63 9.46
C TRP A 180 2.34 13.14 9.23
N SER A 181 1.87 13.56 8.06
CA SER A 181 1.71 14.99 7.75
C SER A 181 0.74 15.67 8.70
N GLU A 182 -0.37 15.01 9.05
CA GLU A 182 -1.33 15.54 10.02
C GLU A 182 -0.72 15.62 11.44
N ILE A 183 -0.02 14.56 11.88
CA ILE A 183 0.57 14.49 13.21
C ILE A 183 1.71 15.49 13.34
N LEU A 184 2.65 15.48 12.39
CA LEU A 184 3.81 16.36 12.42
C LEU A 184 3.46 17.82 12.05
N GLY A 185 2.29 18.08 11.49
CA GLY A 185 1.74 19.41 11.32
C GLY A 185 1.31 20.07 12.67
N ARG A 186 1.08 19.25 13.70
CA ARG A 186 0.61 19.70 15.01
C ARG A 186 1.75 19.77 16.02
N ARG A 187 2.06 20.98 16.49
CA ARG A 187 3.20 21.24 17.36
C ARG A 187 3.16 20.44 18.68
N GLU A 188 1.99 20.26 19.25
CA GLU A 188 1.77 19.53 20.49
C GLU A 188 2.01 18.01 20.38
N LEU A 189 2.09 17.48 19.17
CA LEU A 189 2.34 16.05 18.90
C LEU A 189 3.80 15.74 18.52
N ARG A 190 4.67 16.75 18.57
CA ARG A 190 6.08 16.65 18.19
C ARG A 190 7.00 16.67 19.40
N SER A 191 8.11 15.95 19.29
CA SER A 191 9.26 16.07 20.20
C SER A 191 10.27 17.11 19.69
N ASP A 192 10.40 17.23 18.36
CA ASP A 192 11.21 18.24 17.67
C ASP A 192 10.53 18.67 16.35
N GLN A 193 11.29 19.19 15.38
CA GLN A 193 10.72 19.70 14.13
C GLN A 193 10.20 18.60 13.19
N ILE A 194 10.72 17.38 13.27
CA ILE A 194 10.46 16.31 12.31
C ILE A 194 10.06 14.98 12.98
N HIS A 195 10.07 14.90 14.30
CA HIS A 195 9.73 13.69 15.03
C HIS A 195 8.52 13.88 15.94
N ALA A 196 7.76 12.80 16.08
CA ALA A 196 6.62 12.76 16.98
C ALA A 196 7.06 12.59 18.45
N ASN A 197 6.20 12.98 19.38
CA ASN A 197 6.28 12.60 20.78
C ASN A 197 5.41 11.36 21.05
N ASP A 198 5.34 10.92 22.31
CA ASP A 198 4.56 9.73 22.69
C ASP A 198 3.11 9.79 22.22
N GLU A 199 2.46 10.92 22.31
CA GLU A 199 1.08 11.09 21.89
C GLU A 199 0.95 11.04 20.37
N GLY A 200 1.89 11.65 19.63
CA GLY A 200 1.95 11.56 18.17
C GLY A 200 2.12 10.12 17.69
N TYR A 201 3.01 9.34 18.32
CA TYR A 201 3.18 7.92 18.00
C TYR A 201 1.96 7.08 18.36
N ARG A 202 1.27 7.40 19.45
CA ARG A 202 0.01 6.75 19.84
C ARG A 202 -1.06 6.95 18.76
N LEU A 203 -1.27 8.20 18.36
CA LEU A 203 -2.23 8.54 17.31
C LEU A 203 -1.87 7.91 15.97
N PHE A 204 -0.57 7.87 15.61
CA PHE A 204 -0.15 7.18 14.39
C PHE A 204 -0.47 5.69 14.42
N ALA A 205 -0.20 5.00 15.53
CA ALA A 205 -0.50 3.58 15.66
C ALA A 205 -2.02 3.30 15.52
N GLU A 206 -2.87 4.16 16.06
CA GLU A 206 -4.32 4.07 15.93
C GLU A 206 -4.78 4.29 14.48
N LYS A 207 -4.26 5.33 13.81
CA LYS A 207 -4.53 5.58 12.39
C LYS A 207 -4.08 4.41 11.52
N ALA A 208 -2.90 3.87 11.78
CA ALA A 208 -2.37 2.71 11.05
C ALA A 208 -3.24 1.46 11.26
N ALA A 209 -3.64 1.16 12.50
CA ALA A 209 -4.53 0.05 12.80
C ALA A 209 -5.90 0.19 12.12
N ASP A 210 -6.46 1.40 12.13
CA ASP A 210 -7.74 1.69 11.51
C ASP A 210 -7.66 1.59 9.98
N PHE A 211 -6.57 2.07 9.38
CA PHE A 211 -6.29 1.89 7.96
C PHE A 211 -6.17 0.40 7.60
N LEU A 212 -5.37 -0.37 8.34
CA LEU A 212 -5.18 -1.80 8.12
C LEU A 212 -6.49 -2.58 8.25
N ARG A 213 -7.37 -2.17 9.18
CA ARG A 213 -8.72 -2.72 9.32
C ARG A 213 -9.57 -2.45 8.07
N ARG A 214 -9.60 -1.21 7.57
CA ARG A 214 -10.32 -0.85 6.34
C ARG A 214 -9.77 -1.58 5.10
N GLN A 215 -8.46 -1.84 5.05
CA GLN A 215 -7.83 -2.61 3.98
C GLN A 215 -8.02 -4.14 4.13
N GLY A 216 -8.67 -4.60 5.19
CA GLY A 216 -8.95 -6.01 5.41
C GLY A 216 -7.78 -6.83 5.98
N PHE A 217 -6.67 -6.19 6.37
CA PHE A 217 -5.54 -6.88 7.00
C PHE A 217 -5.80 -7.26 8.46
N PHE A 218 -6.67 -6.53 9.13
CA PHE A 218 -6.92 -6.66 10.55
C PHE A 218 -8.42 -6.74 10.85
N ARG A 219 -8.77 -7.58 11.83
CA ARG A 219 -10.09 -7.62 12.47
C ARG A 219 -9.89 -7.60 13.98
N PRO A 220 -10.59 -6.69 14.71
CA PRO A 220 -10.52 -6.61 16.17
C PRO A 220 -10.93 -7.90 16.85
#